data_313d25e71e8b66e66c36362ba79bd2c0
#
_entry.id   313d25e71e8b66e66c36362ba79bd2c0
#
_cell.length_a   1.000
_cell.length_b   1.000
_cell.length_c   1.000
_cell.angle_alpha   90.00
_cell.angle_beta   90.00
_cell.angle_gamma   90.00
#
_symmetry.space_group_name_H-M   'P 1'
#
loop_
_entity.id
_entity.type
_entity.pdbx_description
1 polymer ?
#
loop_
_entity_poly.entity_id
_entity_poly.type
_entity_poly.pdbx_seq_one_letter_code
_entity_poly.pdbx_strand_id
1 'polypeptide(L)'
;MPRYFDIGSTVLIVVGYGILPEEEDRPGAYDLKREIVSRGLGTESRGAVVVTDMWMVNQEMAELFPAIAVGGPGVNAFAAQIYEELPVAFTRDERVFIQMSGGQMSGGQMSGGQMSGGQMSEGPRKRAALWGMDQAATREAVERFVKDGFLDRFLDAVWKRND
;
A
#
# COMPACT_ATOMS: atom_id res chain seq x y z
N MET A 1 -16.67 -1.55 -22.13
CA MET A 1 -15.57 -2.49 -22.01
C MET A 1 -15.44 -2.98 -20.61
N PRO A 2 -15.49 -4.27 -20.42
CA PRO A 2 -15.28 -4.76 -19.07
C PRO A 2 -13.84 -4.52 -18.67
N ARG A 3 -13.67 -4.17 -17.43
CA ARG A 3 -12.35 -4.02 -16.87
C ARG A 3 -11.82 -5.35 -16.44
N TYR A 4 -10.54 -5.50 -16.59
CA TYR A 4 -9.88 -6.75 -16.22
C TYR A 4 -9.10 -6.55 -14.93
N PHE A 5 -9.46 -7.30 -13.91
CA PHE A 5 -8.78 -7.24 -12.63
C PHE A 5 -8.14 -8.59 -12.36
N ASP A 6 -6.95 -8.54 -11.78
CA ASP A 6 -6.20 -9.75 -11.52
C ASP A 6 -5.65 -9.69 -10.10
N ILE A 7 -5.90 -10.72 -9.32
CA ILE A 7 -5.51 -10.70 -7.91
C ILE A 7 -4.01 -10.61 -7.72
N GLY A 8 -3.23 -10.93 -8.73
CA GLY A 8 -1.79 -10.82 -8.59
C GLY A 8 -1.21 -9.51 -9.09
N SER A 9 -1.98 -8.73 -9.82
CA SER A 9 -1.44 -7.56 -10.52
C SER A 9 -2.18 -6.26 -10.24
N THR A 10 -3.47 -6.33 -9.96
CA THR A 10 -4.25 -5.11 -9.73
C THR A 10 -4.09 -4.68 -8.29
N VAL A 11 -3.73 -3.43 -8.06
CA VAL A 11 -3.47 -2.90 -6.73
C VAL A 11 -4.74 -2.28 -6.17
N LEU A 12 -5.08 -2.61 -4.94
CA LEU A 12 -6.18 -1.93 -4.26
C LEU A 12 -5.60 -0.79 -3.43
N ILE A 13 -6.15 0.40 -3.60
CA ILE A 13 -5.77 1.55 -2.79
C ILE A 13 -6.91 1.77 -1.81
N VAL A 14 -6.62 1.66 -0.52
CA VAL A 14 -7.65 1.59 0.52
C VAL A 14 -7.64 2.88 1.31
N VAL A 15 -8.78 3.58 1.31
CA VAL A 15 -8.94 4.82 2.08
C VAL A 15 -10.02 4.63 3.13
N GLY A 16 -9.95 5.40 4.20
CA GLY A 16 -10.98 5.36 5.22
C GLY A 16 -12.30 5.88 4.68
N TYR A 17 -13.38 5.43 5.25
CA TYR A 17 -14.69 5.79 4.72
C TYR A 17 -15.32 6.99 5.42
N GLY A 18 -14.72 7.50 6.46
CA GLY A 18 -15.26 8.66 7.16
C GLY A 18 -15.14 9.95 6.36
N ILE A 19 -15.64 11.02 6.93
CA ILE A 19 -15.67 12.30 6.23
C ILE A 19 -14.27 12.83 5.97
N LEU A 20 -13.39 12.80 6.96
CA LEU A 20 -12.04 13.33 6.76
C LEU A 20 -11.26 12.55 5.72
N PRO A 21 -11.23 11.20 5.78
CA PRO A 21 -10.57 10.48 4.70
C PRO A 21 -11.19 10.74 3.33
N GLU A 22 -12.50 10.92 3.28
CA GLU A 22 -13.16 11.18 2.01
C GLU A 22 -12.66 12.47 1.40
N GLU A 23 -12.52 13.51 2.20
CA GLU A 23 -12.13 14.80 1.69
C GLU A 23 -10.63 14.95 1.55
N GLU A 24 -9.87 14.38 2.48
CA GLU A 24 -8.45 14.65 2.56
C GLU A 24 -7.59 13.55 1.96
N ASP A 25 -7.97 12.30 2.16
CA ASP A 25 -7.10 11.20 1.74
C ASP A 25 -7.45 10.65 0.37
N ARG A 26 -8.74 10.68 0.00
CA ARG A 26 -9.16 10.11 -1.26
C ARG A 26 -8.56 10.81 -2.48
N PRO A 27 -8.42 12.14 -2.49
CA PRO A 27 -7.74 12.76 -3.64
C PRO A 27 -6.33 12.25 -3.84
N GLY A 28 -5.59 12.06 -2.75
CA GLY A 28 -4.24 11.49 -2.87
C GLY A 28 -4.27 10.06 -3.37
N ALA A 29 -5.29 9.31 -2.97
CA ALA A 29 -5.43 7.94 -3.47
C ALA A 29 -5.64 7.92 -4.98
N TYR A 30 -6.40 8.87 -5.51
CA TYR A 30 -6.60 8.93 -6.95
C TYR A 30 -5.36 9.40 -7.69
N ASP A 31 -4.57 10.28 -7.06
CA ASP A 31 -3.27 10.62 -7.63
C ASP A 31 -2.38 9.40 -7.71
N LEU A 32 -2.37 8.62 -6.65
CA LEU A 32 -1.58 7.39 -6.61
C LEU A 32 -2.06 6.41 -7.69
N LYS A 33 -3.37 6.31 -7.86
CA LYS A 33 -3.91 5.44 -8.90
C LYS A 33 -3.39 5.85 -10.27
N ARG A 34 -3.37 7.15 -10.56
CA ARG A 34 -2.87 7.60 -11.87
C ARG A 34 -1.42 7.21 -12.06
N GLU A 35 -0.63 7.30 -11.00
CA GLU A 35 0.77 6.91 -11.10
C GLU A 35 0.93 5.42 -11.36
N ILE A 36 0.11 4.60 -10.70
CA ILE A 36 0.18 3.16 -10.91
C ILE A 36 -0.25 2.79 -12.33
N VAL A 37 -1.36 3.37 -12.78
CA VAL A 37 -1.86 3.06 -14.13
C VAL A 37 -0.83 3.44 -15.18
N SER A 38 -0.19 4.58 -14.99
CA SER A 38 0.81 5.03 -15.95
C SER A 38 1.97 4.04 -16.02
N ARG A 39 2.35 3.47 -14.89
CA ARG A 39 3.46 2.50 -14.87
C ARG A 39 3.07 1.14 -15.41
N GLY A 40 1.75 0.87 -15.53
CA GLY A 40 1.27 -0.37 -16.10
C GLY A 40 1.38 -0.46 -17.61
N LEU A 41 1.68 0.67 -18.25
CA LEU A 41 1.96 0.73 -19.68
C LEU A 41 0.87 0.08 -20.54
N GLY A 42 -0.39 0.36 -20.21
CA GLY A 42 -1.49 -0.13 -21.01
C GLY A 42 -1.97 -1.53 -20.69
N THR A 43 -1.32 -2.23 -19.78
CA THR A 43 -1.81 -3.54 -19.37
C THR A 43 -2.92 -3.34 -18.36
N GLU A 44 -4.13 -3.72 -18.72
CA GLU A 44 -5.30 -3.42 -17.90
C GLU A 44 -5.19 -3.96 -16.50
N SER A 45 -4.71 -5.18 -16.34
CA SER A 45 -4.63 -5.76 -15.00
C SER A 45 -3.58 -5.10 -14.15
N ARG A 46 -2.64 -4.38 -14.75
CA ARG A 46 -1.64 -3.64 -14.01
C ARG A 46 -2.14 -2.24 -13.72
N GLY A 47 -3.27 -2.17 -13.06
CA GLY A 47 -3.87 -0.91 -12.70
C GLY A 47 -4.17 -0.88 -11.23
N ALA A 48 -5.10 0.00 -10.84
CA ALA A 48 -5.45 0.16 -9.45
C ALA A 48 -6.92 0.52 -9.30
N VAL A 49 -7.48 0.17 -8.15
CA VAL A 49 -8.85 0.51 -7.79
C VAL A 49 -8.82 1.14 -6.40
N VAL A 50 -9.51 2.26 -6.25
CA VAL A 50 -9.63 2.91 -4.95
C VAL A 50 -10.88 2.35 -4.28
N VAL A 51 -10.71 1.81 -3.08
CA VAL A 51 -11.82 1.21 -2.32
C VAL A 51 -11.79 1.77 -0.91
N THR A 52 -12.92 1.62 -0.19
CA THR A 52 -12.93 2.04 1.20
C THR A 52 -12.40 0.93 2.09
N ASP A 53 -11.98 1.34 3.28
CA ASP A 53 -11.50 0.39 4.27
C ASP A 53 -12.59 -0.59 4.68
N MET A 54 -13.83 -0.12 4.78
CA MET A 54 -14.93 -1.00 5.16
C MET A 54 -15.17 -2.06 4.11
N TRP A 55 -15.07 -1.69 2.83
CA TRP A 55 -15.18 -2.68 1.78
C TRP A 55 -14.04 -3.70 1.88
N MET A 56 -12.84 -3.20 2.10
CA MET A 56 -11.64 -4.04 2.12
C MET A 56 -11.71 -5.08 3.24
N VAL A 57 -12.08 -4.66 4.45
CA VAL A 57 -12.04 -5.59 5.57
C VAL A 57 -13.20 -6.58 5.56
N ASN A 58 -14.23 -6.33 4.75
CA ASN A 58 -15.39 -7.20 4.69
C ASN A 58 -15.43 -8.09 3.46
N GLN A 59 -14.42 -8.05 2.61
CA GLN A 59 -14.40 -8.86 1.39
C GLN A 59 -13.23 -9.83 1.47
N GLU A 60 -13.55 -11.11 1.59
CA GLU A 60 -12.49 -12.11 1.70
C GLU A 60 -11.55 -12.07 0.52
N MET A 61 -12.10 -11.93 -0.68
CA MET A 61 -11.25 -11.94 -1.87
C MET A 61 -10.30 -10.76 -1.91
N ALA A 62 -10.65 -9.67 -1.22
CA ALA A 62 -9.79 -8.50 -1.25
C ALA A 62 -8.43 -8.77 -0.66
N GLU A 63 -8.34 -9.70 0.28
CA GLU A 63 -7.05 -10.03 0.88
C GLU A 63 -6.06 -10.63 -0.11
N LEU A 64 -6.55 -11.12 -1.23
CA LEU A 64 -5.66 -11.73 -2.22
C LEU A 64 -4.95 -10.71 -3.09
N PHE A 65 -5.42 -9.48 -3.10
CA PHE A 65 -4.83 -8.43 -3.93
C PHE A 65 -3.69 -7.73 -3.23
N PRO A 66 -2.69 -7.24 -3.97
CA PRO A 66 -1.77 -6.28 -3.36
C PRO A 66 -2.52 -5.02 -2.98
N ALA A 67 -2.15 -4.39 -1.90
CA ALA A 67 -2.94 -3.27 -1.39
C ALA A 67 -2.05 -2.21 -0.74
N ILE A 68 -2.46 -0.96 -0.90
CA ILE A 68 -1.80 0.19 -0.31
C ILE A 68 -2.84 0.97 0.48
N ALA A 69 -2.61 1.11 1.79
CA ALA A 69 -3.50 1.91 2.63
C ALA A 69 -3.05 3.36 2.60
N VAL A 70 -4.00 4.28 2.46
CA VAL A 70 -3.73 5.72 2.55
C VAL A 70 -4.48 6.25 3.75
N GLY A 71 -3.76 6.82 4.70
CA GLY A 71 -4.33 7.27 5.96
C GLY A 71 -3.91 6.36 7.09
N GLY A 72 -3.82 6.92 8.28
CA GLY A 72 -3.30 6.21 9.42
C GLY A 72 -4.29 5.26 10.09
N PRO A 73 -3.80 4.51 11.08
CA PRO A 73 -4.66 3.52 11.74
C PRO A 73 -5.86 4.13 12.46
N GLY A 74 -5.80 5.41 12.78
CA GLY A 74 -6.92 6.05 13.47
C GLY A 74 -8.10 6.37 12.58
N VAL A 75 -7.88 6.41 11.25
CA VAL A 75 -8.94 6.79 10.32
C VAL A 75 -9.16 5.76 9.21
N ASN A 76 -8.38 4.70 9.22
CA ASN A 76 -8.42 3.69 8.16
C ASN A 76 -8.33 2.32 8.81
N ALA A 77 -9.45 1.59 8.80
CA ALA A 77 -9.51 0.31 9.50
C ALA A 77 -8.57 -0.74 8.89
N PHE A 78 -8.33 -0.66 7.59
CA PHE A 78 -7.38 -1.58 6.96
C PHE A 78 -5.97 -1.26 7.40
N ALA A 79 -5.62 0.05 7.46
CA ALA A 79 -4.32 0.44 7.98
C ALA A 79 -4.13 -0.06 9.41
N ALA A 80 -5.20 -0.01 10.21
CA ALA A 80 -5.11 -0.49 11.59
C ALA A 80 -4.81 -1.98 11.65
N GLN A 81 -5.26 -2.75 10.66
CA GLN A 81 -4.97 -4.17 10.64
C GLN A 81 -3.53 -4.48 10.30
N ILE A 82 -2.90 -3.67 9.47
CA ILE A 82 -1.61 -4.06 8.91
C ILE A 82 -0.43 -3.27 9.49
N TYR A 83 -0.68 -2.17 10.20
CA TYR A 83 0.44 -1.26 10.49
C TYR A 83 1.45 -1.87 11.48
N GLU A 84 1.00 -2.74 12.35
CA GLU A 84 1.95 -3.35 13.29
C GLU A 84 2.81 -4.40 12.63
N GLU A 85 2.36 -4.93 11.53
CA GLU A 85 3.09 -6.00 10.86
C GLU A 85 4.06 -5.51 9.81
N LEU A 86 3.89 -4.28 9.36
CA LEU A 86 4.70 -3.79 8.26
C LEU A 86 5.91 -3.04 8.77
N PRO A 87 7.09 -3.36 8.26
CA PRO A 87 8.26 -2.58 8.63
C PRO A 87 8.17 -1.16 8.09
N VAL A 88 8.79 -0.25 8.82
CA VAL A 88 8.85 1.15 8.40
C VAL A 88 9.99 1.28 7.39
N ALA A 89 9.64 1.69 6.18
CA ALA A 89 10.63 1.92 5.15
C ALA A 89 11.14 3.35 5.16
N PHE A 90 10.33 4.27 5.68
CA PHE A 90 10.70 5.68 5.74
C PHE A 90 9.89 6.37 6.82
N THR A 91 10.54 7.26 7.56
CA THR A 91 9.84 8.16 8.45
C THR A 91 10.58 9.48 8.47
N ARG A 92 9.82 10.56 8.62
CA ARG A 92 10.38 11.89 8.78
C ARG A 92 9.86 12.45 10.09
N ASP A 93 10.76 12.64 11.04
CA ASP A 93 10.44 13.24 12.35
C ASP A 93 9.33 12.50 13.08
N GLU A 94 9.17 11.23 12.79
CA GLU A 94 8.10 10.44 13.39
C GLU A 94 6.74 11.06 13.16
N ARG A 95 6.59 11.77 12.06
CA ARG A 95 5.31 12.35 11.67
C ARG A 95 4.82 11.82 10.35
N VAL A 96 5.71 11.42 9.46
CA VAL A 96 5.39 10.88 8.15
C VAL A 96 5.91 9.47 8.11
N PHE A 97 5.08 8.54 7.65
CA PHE A 97 5.46 7.13 7.65
C PHE A 97 5.13 6.48 6.32
N ILE A 98 6.08 5.71 5.81
CA ILE A 98 5.86 4.78 4.73
C ILE A 98 6.25 3.41 5.27
N GLN A 99 5.28 2.51 5.31
CA GLN A 99 5.50 1.13 5.73
C GLN A 99 5.20 0.23 4.55
N MET A 100 6.02 -0.78 4.34
CA MET A 100 5.72 -1.70 3.23
C MET A 100 6.39 -3.03 3.46
N SER A 101 5.77 -4.07 2.93
CA SER A 101 6.31 -5.41 3.05
C SER A 101 7.62 -5.47 2.32
N GLY A 102 8.60 -6.10 2.96
CA GLY A 102 9.93 -6.16 2.40
C GLY A 102 10.67 -4.86 2.44
N GLY A 103 10.13 -3.86 3.12
CA GLY A 103 10.73 -2.53 3.09
C GLY A 103 11.51 -2.19 4.32
N GLN A 104 12.12 -3.15 4.97
CA GLN A 104 12.87 -2.84 6.16
C GLN A 104 13.93 -1.82 5.90
N MET A 105 14.17 -0.99 6.86
CA MET A 105 15.26 -0.08 6.80
C MET A 105 16.54 -0.87 6.88
N SER A 106 17.56 -0.34 6.28
CA SER A 106 18.80 -1.06 6.25
C SER A 106 19.27 -1.33 7.66
N GLY A 107 19.81 -2.45 7.88
CA GLY A 107 20.27 -2.87 9.16
C GLY A 107 19.23 -3.59 9.95
N GLY A 108 18.10 -3.55 9.50
CA GLY A 108 17.12 -4.19 10.26
C GLY A 108 17.21 -5.63 10.21
N GLN A 109 17.62 -6.26 10.50
CA GLN A 109 17.64 -7.45 10.40
C GLN A 109 17.07 -8.25 11.06
N MET A 110 16.76 -8.43 11.14
CA MET A 110 16.27 -9.09 11.58
C MET A 110 15.95 -9.94 11.91
N SER A 111 15.87 -10.25 12.14
CA SER A 111 15.66 -11.03 12.51
C SER A 111 14.94 -11.87 12.36
N GLY A 112 14.88 -12.06 12.26
CA GLY A 112 14.29 -12.76 12.12
C GLY A 112 13.72 -13.50 11.87
N GLY A 113 13.76 -13.65 11.73
CA GLY A 113 13.30 -14.30 11.40
C GLY A 113 12.89 -15.21 11.40
N GLN A 114 12.95 -15.41 11.36
CA GLN A 114 12.62 -16.20 11.33
C GLN A 114 11.80 -16.72 11.17
N MET A 115 11.44 -16.76 10.87
CA MET A 115 10.65 -17.22 10.73
C MET A 115 10.24 -18.07 10.41
N SER A 116 10.09 -18.47 10.34
CA SER A 116 9.74 -19.23 10.09
C SER A 116 9.14 -19.64 9.45
N GLY A 117 9.11 -19.65 9.26
CA GLY A 117 8.47 -19.93 8.66
C GLY A 117 8.03 -20.48 7.74
N GLY A 118 8.22 -20.57 7.37
CA GLY A 118 7.90 -21.00 6.38
C GLY A 118 6.73 -21.16 5.92
N GLN A 119 6.25 -20.98 5.87
CA GLN A 119 5.32 -21.17 5.37
C GLN A 119 4.97 -20.46 4.48
N MET A 120 5.14 -20.08 4.12
CA MET A 120 4.73 -19.49 3.39
C MET A 120 4.84 -19.70 2.08
N SER A 121 4.55 -20.47 1.70
CA SER A 121 4.68 -20.87 0.41
C SER A 121 4.21 -19.89 -0.54
N GLU A 122 3.21 -19.20 -0.31
CA GLU A 122 2.84 -18.23 -1.19
C GLU A 122 3.50 -16.99 -0.93
N GLY A 123 4.30 -16.91 0.00
CA GLY A 123 4.91 -15.68 0.32
C GLY A 123 3.92 -14.66 0.81
N PRO A 124 4.38 -13.62 1.45
CA PRO A 124 3.48 -12.62 1.98
C PRO A 124 2.87 -11.79 0.87
N ARG A 125 1.64 -11.39 1.04
CA ARG A 125 1.03 -10.48 0.13
C ARG A 125 1.70 -9.14 0.25
N LYS A 126 1.73 -8.41 -0.87
CA LYS A 126 2.37 -7.09 -0.88
C LYS A 126 1.45 -6.06 -0.25
N ARG A 127 1.96 -5.36 0.72
CA ARG A 127 1.19 -4.36 1.46
C ARG A 127 2.03 -3.14 1.67
N ALA A 128 1.38 -1.99 1.69
CA ALA A 128 2.02 -0.73 2.06
C ALA A 128 1.02 0.12 2.80
N ALA A 129 1.52 0.99 3.66
CA ALA A 129 0.69 1.96 4.38
C ALA A 129 1.38 3.29 4.34
N LEU A 130 0.66 4.31 3.89
CA LEU A 130 1.17 5.67 3.71
C LEU A 130 0.36 6.58 4.61
N TRP A 131 1.00 7.15 5.64
CA TRP A 131 0.22 7.94 6.59
C TRP A 131 1.10 8.90 7.35
N GLY A 132 0.44 9.78 8.07
CA GLY A 132 1.13 10.73 8.91
C GLY A 132 0.26 11.12 10.08
N MET A 133 0.82 11.97 10.93
CA MET A 133 0.13 12.39 12.14
C MET A 133 -1.00 13.38 11.86
N ASP A 134 -1.03 13.95 10.66
CA ASP A 134 -2.14 14.81 10.24
C ASP A 134 -2.29 14.67 8.73
N GLN A 135 -3.26 15.39 8.16
CA GLN A 135 -3.52 15.25 6.72
C GLN A 135 -2.36 15.71 5.88
N ALA A 136 -1.68 16.78 6.29
CA ALA A 136 -0.53 17.26 5.52
C ALA A 136 0.58 16.21 5.51
N ALA A 137 0.80 15.54 6.63
CA ALA A 137 1.81 14.51 6.72
C ALA A 137 1.42 13.29 5.89
N THR A 138 0.13 12.94 5.88
CA THR A 138 -0.32 11.83 5.03
C THR A 138 -0.12 12.15 3.56
N ARG A 139 -0.42 13.39 3.17
CA ARG A 139 -0.19 13.82 1.79
C ARG A 139 1.28 13.74 1.44
N GLU A 140 2.14 14.15 2.35
CA GLU A 140 3.57 14.03 2.14
C GLU A 140 4.00 12.58 1.97
N ALA A 141 3.41 11.66 2.75
CA ALA A 141 3.75 10.25 2.62
C ALA A 141 3.42 9.74 1.22
N VAL A 142 2.28 10.14 0.68
CA VAL A 142 1.90 9.73 -0.67
C VAL A 142 2.89 10.29 -1.68
N GLU A 143 3.23 11.57 -1.55
CA GLU A 143 4.15 12.20 -2.49
C GLU A 143 5.52 11.55 -2.46
N ARG A 144 6.02 11.27 -1.27
CA ARG A 144 7.34 10.65 -1.16
C ARG A 144 7.35 9.21 -1.65
N PHE A 145 6.23 8.51 -1.43
CA PHE A 145 6.13 7.14 -1.90
C PHE A 145 6.36 7.09 -3.42
N VAL A 146 5.79 8.05 -4.13
CA VAL A 146 5.95 8.12 -5.58
C VAL A 146 7.33 8.65 -5.96
N LYS A 147 7.73 9.77 -5.36
CA LYS A 147 8.94 10.47 -5.81
C LYS A 147 10.22 9.79 -5.40
N ASP A 148 10.23 9.15 -4.25
CA ASP A 148 11.47 8.60 -3.71
C ASP A 148 11.69 7.15 -4.11
N GLY A 149 10.87 6.61 -5.01
CA GLY A 149 11.11 5.29 -5.58
C GLY A 149 10.45 4.14 -4.86
N PHE A 150 9.71 4.41 -3.77
CA PHE A 150 9.07 3.34 -3.04
C PHE A 150 7.96 2.68 -3.85
N LEU A 151 7.18 3.49 -4.59
CA LEU A 151 6.15 2.93 -5.44
C LEU A 151 6.74 1.98 -6.47
N ASP A 152 7.83 2.39 -7.09
CA ASP A 152 8.44 1.53 -8.11
C ASP A 152 8.92 0.22 -7.49
N ARG A 153 9.50 0.27 -6.30
CA ARG A 153 9.90 -0.95 -5.62
C ARG A 153 8.71 -1.85 -5.32
N PHE A 154 7.61 -1.24 -4.86
CA PHE A 154 6.40 -1.98 -4.58
C PHE A 154 5.89 -2.67 -5.85
N LEU A 155 5.82 -1.92 -6.95
CA LEU A 155 5.29 -2.47 -8.19
C LEU A 155 6.23 -3.48 -8.82
N ASP A 156 7.54 -3.30 -8.66
CA ASP A 156 8.48 -4.31 -9.13
C ASP A 156 8.19 -5.65 -8.47
N ALA A 157 7.92 -5.61 -7.17
CA ALA A 157 7.63 -6.84 -6.44
C ALA A 157 6.26 -7.41 -6.84
N VAL A 158 5.26 -6.54 -7.00
CA VAL A 158 3.92 -6.99 -7.35
C VAL A 158 3.88 -7.56 -8.76
N TRP A 159 4.49 -6.84 -9.69
CA TRP A 159 4.43 -7.22 -11.10
C TRP A 159 5.63 -8.05 -11.53
N LYS A 160 6.56 -8.26 -10.62
CA LYS A 160 7.76 -9.07 -10.89
C LYS A 160 8.51 -8.54 -12.09
N ARG A 161 8.75 -7.24 -12.07
CA ARG A 161 9.44 -6.56 -13.16
C ARG A 161 10.90 -6.38 -12.85
N ASN A 162 11.54 -7.39 -12.44
CA ASN A 162 12.89 -7.14 -12.02
C ASN A 162 13.89 -7.57 -13.04
N ASP A 163 13.53 -7.56 -14.26
CA ASP A 163 14.53 -7.84 -15.24
C ASP A 163 14.97 -6.60 -15.93
#